data_5c731498b61fd1f67e669060ecc0c5bb
#
_entry.id   5c731498b61fd1f67e669060ecc0c5bb
#
_cell.length_a   1.000
_cell.length_b   1.000
_cell.length_c   1.000
_cell.angle_alpha   90.00
_cell.angle_beta   90.00
_cell.angle_gamma   90.00
#
_symmetry.space_group_name_H-M   'P 1'
#
loop_
_entity.id
_entity.type
_entity.pdbx_description
1 polymer ?
#
loop_
_entity_poly.entity_id
_entity_poly.type
_entity_poly.pdbx_seq_one_letter_code
_entity_poly.pdbx_strand_id
1 'polypeptide(L)'
;MDDFRKELLKINKSRVHKVKNSLGIYDAYKWIRKNKWLGMSPISEHDFYAIIRTVNKALADKFLYSGSIKLPLRMGEIVLRKYKPSITLQDGKIKTNLPIDWDSTLQLWSEDKESYKKRTLIRIEEKEVFKVLYDKSKALYNNKSFYAFSLNRDIKTALKKQLKNGLLDAFMLCGKT
;
A
#
# COMPACT_ATOMS: atom_id res chain seq x y z
N MET A 1 11.47 21.80 17.81
CA MET A 1 10.87 21.06 16.65
C MET A 1 10.71 19.56 16.95
N ASP A 2 11.70 18.88 17.52
CA ASP A 2 11.65 17.43 17.76
C ASP A 2 10.56 16.98 18.72
N ASP A 3 10.28 17.74 19.78
CA ASP A 3 9.27 17.37 20.77
C ASP A 3 7.85 17.52 20.22
N PHE A 4 7.56 18.59 19.49
CA PHE A 4 6.30 18.77 18.77
C PHE A 4 6.08 17.66 17.74
N ARG A 5 7.12 17.29 16.99
CA ARG A 5 7.06 16.19 16.04
C ARG A 5 6.80 14.84 16.72
N LYS A 6 7.46 14.57 17.85
CA LYS A 6 7.26 13.36 18.65
C LYS A 6 5.84 13.28 19.21
N GLU A 7 5.31 14.38 19.73
CA GLU A 7 3.95 14.46 20.25
C GLU A 7 2.90 14.22 19.15
N LEU A 8 3.05 14.88 18.02
CA LEU A 8 2.11 14.81 16.91
C LEU A 8 2.11 13.43 16.22
N LEU A 9 3.28 12.83 16.04
CA LEU A 9 3.44 11.50 15.44
C LEU A 9 3.20 10.37 16.44
N LYS A 10 3.01 10.69 17.73
CA LYS A 10 2.82 9.68 18.80
C LYS A 10 3.87 8.59 18.78
N ILE A 11 5.14 8.96 18.56
CA ILE A 11 6.26 8.03 18.38
C ILE A 11 6.42 7.10 19.59
N ASN A 12 6.07 7.57 20.77
CA ASN A 12 6.19 6.84 22.04
C ASN A 12 5.02 5.89 22.32
N LYS A 13 3.99 5.83 21.47
CA LYS A 13 2.90 4.85 21.64
C LYS A 13 3.23 3.58 20.88
N SER A 14 2.97 2.44 21.51
CA SER A 14 3.05 1.15 20.83
C SER A 14 2.21 1.19 19.56
N ARG A 15 2.83 0.94 18.42
CA ARG A 15 2.12 0.91 17.14
C ARG A 15 1.28 -0.35 17.08
N VAL A 16 -0.04 -0.19 17.18
CA VAL A 16 -0.96 -1.29 16.89
C VAL A 16 -1.05 -1.44 15.38
N HIS A 17 -0.24 -2.34 14.83
CA HIS A 17 -0.18 -2.59 13.38
C HIS A 17 -1.25 -3.56 12.88
N LYS A 18 -2.14 -4.01 13.74
CA LYS A 18 -3.17 -4.95 13.34
C LYS A 18 -4.25 -4.23 12.52
N VAL A 19 -4.25 -4.48 11.23
CA VAL A 19 -5.37 -4.08 10.37
C VAL A 19 -6.57 -4.94 10.74
N LYS A 20 -7.69 -4.31 11.12
CA LYS A 20 -8.93 -5.02 11.41
C LYS A 20 -9.36 -5.80 10.15
N ASN A 21 -9.82 -7.04 10.33
CA ASN A 21 -10.26 -7.94 9.26
C ASN A 21 -9.19 -8.29 8.22
N SER A 22 -7.91 -8.18 8.54
CA SER A 22 -6.86 -8.71 7.67
C SER A 22 -6.62 -10.19 7.97
N LEU A 23 -6.48 -10.98 6.90
CA LEU A 23 -6.05 -12.38 6.98
C LEU A 23 -4.53 -12.44 6.82
N GLY A 24 -3.87 -12.99 7.82
CA GLY A 24 -2.43 -13.18 7.84
C GLY A 24 -2.01 -14.63 7.55
N ILE A 25 -0.71 -14.89 7.55
CA ILE A 25 -0.17 -16.24 7.35
C ILE A 25 -0.68 -17.20 8.42
N TYR A 26 -0.82 -16.74 9.67
CA TYR A 26 -1.34 -17.55 10.77
C TYR A 26 -2.79 -17.96 10.56
N ASP A 27 -3.61 -17.07 10.03
CA ASP A 27 -5.02 -17.39 9.73
C ASP A 27 -5.12 -18.41 8.60
N ALA A 28 -4.26 -18.29 7.58
CA ALA A 28 -4.13 -19.27 6.50
C ALA A 28 -3.69 -20.64 7.04
N TYR A 29 -2.70 -20.68 7.93
CA TYR A 29 -2.24 -21.92 8.55
C TYR A 29 -3.35 -22.60 9.36
N LYS A 30 -4.07 -21.85 10.21
CA LYS A 30 -5.23 -22.37 10.96
C LYS A 30 -6.30 -22.94 10.05
N TRP A 31 -6.60 -22.23 8.96
CA TRP A 31 -7.61 -22.66 8.00
C TRP A 31 -7.22 -23.99 7.33
N ILE A 32 -5.98 -24.11 6.86
CA ILE A 32 -5.45 -25.31 6.22
C ILE A 32 -5.50 -26.51 7.18
N ARG A 33 -5.09 -26.31 8.44
CA ARG A 33 -5.18 -27.35 9.48
C ARG A 33 -6.61 -27.78 9.73
N LYS A 34 -7.51 -26.83 9.90
CA LYS A 34 -8.94 -27.10 10.17
C LYS A 34 -9.59 -27.89 9.04
N ASN A 35 -9.26 -27.58 7.80
CA ASN A 35 -9.85 -28.20 6.63
C ASN A 35 -9.08 -29.43 6.11
N LYS A 36 -8.02 -29.86 6.79
CA LYS A 36 -7.17 -31.01 6.41
C LYS A 36 -6.74 -30.99 4.94
N TRP A 37 -6.49 -29.82 4.39
CA TRP A 37 -6.27 -29.59 2.97
C TRP A 37 -4.97 -30.22 2.44
N LEU A 38 -3.99 -30.49 3.32
CA LEU A 38 -2.71 -31.13 3.00
C LEU A 38 -2.69 -32.64 3.31
N GLY A 39 -3.85 -33.24 3.43
CA GLY A 39 -3.95 -34.68 3.70
C GLY A 39 -3.53 -35.08 5.12
N MET A 40 -3.04 -36.32 5.28
CA MET A 40 -2.71 -36.90 6.59
C MET A 40 -1.36 -36.45 7.17
N SER A 41 -0.48 -35.84 6.39
CA SER A 41 0.81 -35.31 6.88
C SER A 41 0.70 -33.79 7.13
N PRO A 42 0.50 -33.38 8.39
CA PRO A 42 0.40 -31.97 8.71
C PRO A 42 1.80 -31.33 8.53
N ILE A 43 1.87 -30.33 7.67
CA ILE A 43 3.05 -29.48 7.61
C ILE A 43 3.23 -28.75 8.94
N SER A 44 4.47 -28.60 9.42
CA SER A 44 4.73 -27.82 10.63
C SER A 44 4.38 -26.35 10.42
N GLU A 45 4.05 -25.64 11.49
CA GLU A 45 3.80 -24.21 11.41
C GLU A 45 5.03 -23.46 10.88
N HIS A 46 6.21 -23.86 11.35
CA HIS A 46 7.50 -23.29 10.92
C HIS A 46 7.70 -23.41 9.40
N ASP A 47 7.53 -24.61 8.86
CA ASP A 47 7.73 -24.87 7.43
C ASP A 47 6.68 -24.15 6.58
N PHE A 48 5.43 -24.13 7.05
CA PHE A 48 4.38 -23.37 6.37
C PHE A 48 4.74 -21.87 6.27
N TYR A 49 5.21 -21.27 7.37
CA TYR A 49 5.65 -19.88 7.37
C TYR A 49 6.86 -19.66 6.46
N ALA A 50 7.82 -20.57 6.45
CA ALA A 50 8.99 -20.47 5.58
C ALA A 50 8.59 -20.50 4.09
N ILE A 51 7.71 -21.42 3.71
CA ILE A 51 7.18 -21.52 2.34
C ILE A 51 6.46 -20.25 1.94
N ILE A 52 5.51 -19.78 2.74
CA ILE A 52 4.71 -18.59 2.40
C ILE A 52 5.58 -17.34 2.34
N ARG A 53 6.55 -17.19 3.22
CA ARG A 53 7.50 -16.06 3.16
C ARG A 53 8.34 -16.08 1.89
N THR A 54 8.81 -17.25 1.47
CA THR A 54 9.59 -17.42 0.24
C THR A 54 8.73 -17.06 -0.98
N VAL A 55 7.51 -17.55 -1.06
CA VAL A 55 6.56 -17.20 -2.13
C VAL A 55 6.28 -15.70 -2.15
N ASN A 56 5.96 -15.11 -1.00
CA ASN A 56 5.69 -13.68 -0.90
C ASN A 56 6.90 -12.83 -1.32
N LYS A 57 8.12 -13.26 -0.97
CA LYS A 57 9.36 -12.60 -1.40
C LYS A 57 9.52 -12.66 -2.92
N ALA A 58 9.36 -13.84 -3.52
CA ALA A 58 9.45 -14.01 -4.96
C ALA A 58 8.40 -13.16 -5.73
N LEU A 59 7.17 -13.08 -5.20
CA LEU A 59 6.13 -12.21 -5.76
C LEU A 59 6.49 -10.73 -5.63
N ALA A 60 7.06 -10.32 -4.50
CA ALA A 60 7.52 -8.95 -4.28
C ALA A 60 8.64 -8.57 -5.25
N ASP A 61 9.64 -9.43 -5.41
CA ASP A 61 10.77 -9.22 -6.31
C ASP A 61 10.28 -9.12 -7.77
N LYS A 62 9.37 -10.01 -8.17
CA LYS A 62 8.73 -9.95 -9.50
C LYS A 62 7.97 -8.65 -9.70
N PHE A 63 7.22 -8.19 -8.70
CA PHE A 63 6.48 -6.93 -8.80
C PHE A 63 7.42 -5.73 -8.92
N LEU A 64 8.48 -5.69 -8.13
CA LEU A 64 9.48 -4.63 -8.18
C LEU A 64 10.24 -4.60 -9.52
N TYR A 65 10.36 -5.74 -10.19
CA TYR A 65 10.98 -5.82 -11.51
C TYR A 65 10.04 -5.41 -12.65
N SER A 66 8.79 -5.90 -12.63
CA SER A 66 7.86 -5.76 -13.78
C SER A 66 6.75 -4.74 -13.58
N GLY A 67 6.56 -4.21 -12.38
CA GLY A 67 5.44 -3.32 -12.04
C GLY A 67 4.07 -4.00 -12.03
N SER A 68 4.00 -5.32 -12.27
CA SER A 68 2.73 -6.05 -12.26
C SER A 68 2.87 -7.50 -11.81
N ILE A 69 1.83 -8.04 -11.16
CA ILE A 69 1.73 -9.44 -10.79
C ILE A 69 0.32 -9.94 -11.06
N LYS A 70 0.21 -11.01 -11.82
CA LYS A 70 -1.04 -11.77 -11.93
C LYS A 70 -1.18 -12.68 -10.71
N LEU A 71 -2.31 -12.57 -10.04
CA LEU A 71 -2.63 -13.44 -8.90
C LEU A 71 -3.13 -14.81 -9.39
N PRO A 72 -2.81 -15.90 -8.66
CA PRO A 72 -3.25 -17.24 -9.04
C PRO A 72 -4.79 -17.35 -9.01
N LEU A 73 -5.31 -18.47 -9.53
CA LEU A 73 -6.72 -18.80 -9.52
C LEU A 73 -7.65 -17.71 -10.08
N ARG A 74 -7.18 -16.97 -11.06
CA ARG A 74 -7.93 -15.86 -11.69
C ARG A 74 -8.43 -14.83 -10.68
N MET A 75 -7.63 -14.53 -9.67
CA MET A 75 -7.96 -13.54 -8.64
C MET A 75 -7.71 -12.10 -9.08
N GLY A 76 -7.30 -11.87 -10.31
CA GLY A 76 -6.99 -10.52 -10.82
C GLY A 76 -5.49 -10.23 -10.81
N GLU A 77 -5.15 -8.96 -10.80
CA GLU A 77 -3.79 -8.49 -11.03
C GLU A 77 -3.46 -7.30 -10.10
N ILE A 78 -2.27 -7.27 -9.54
CA ILE A 78 -1.74 -6.09 -8.86
C ILE A 78 -0.84 -5.37 -9.86
N VAL A 79 -1.14 -4.10 -10.14
CA VAL A 79 -0.44 -3.32 -11.17
C VAL A 79 -0.02 -1.96 -10.64
N LEU A 80 1.15 -1.52 -11.07
CA LEU A 80 1.60 -0.15 -10.93
C LEU A 80 1.01 0.68 -12.08
N ARG A 81 0.42 1.82 -11.76
CA ARG A 81 -0.12 2.77 -12.73
C ARG A 81 0.35 4.17 -12.39
N LYS A 82 0.54 5.00 -13.41
CA LYS A 82 0.80 6.42 -13.22
C LYS A 82 -0.38 7.27 -13.68
N TYR A 83 -0.53 8.40 -13.04
CA TYR A 83 -1.61 9.36 -13.27
C TYR A 83 -1.04 10.75 -13.43
N LYS A 84 -1.71 11.58 -14.19
CA LYS A 84 -1.43 13.02 -14.19
C LYS A 84 -1.82 13.61 -12.82
N PRO A 85 -1.08 14.61 -12.33
CA PRO A 85 -1.51 15.39 -11.19
C PRO A 85 -2.88 16.00 -11.46
N SER A 86 -3.77 15.94 -10.49
CA SER A 86 -5.09 16.59 -10.57
C SER A 86 -5.26 17.51 -9.38
N ILE A 87 -5.69 18.72 -9.63
CA ILE A 87 -6.05 19.70 -8.60
C ILE A 87 -7.44 20.23 -8.99
N THR A 88 -8.41 19.94 -8.13
CA THR A 88 -9.80 20.40 -8.33
C THR A 88 -10.27 21.12 -7.08
N LEU A 89 -11.06 22.16 -7.26
CA LEU A 89 -11.71 22.88 -6.17
C LEU A 89 -13.14 22.34 -6.04
N GLN A 90 -13.47 21.76 -4.89
CA GLN A 90 -14.84 21.32 -4.57
C GLN A 90 -15.24 21.87 -3.20
N ASP A 91 -16.36 22.57 -3.14
CA ASP A 91 -16.89 23.15 -1.90
C ASP A 91 -15.86 24.00 -1.12
N GLY A 92 -15.06 24.80 -1.84
CA GLY A 92 -14.00 25.62 -1.24
C GLY A 92 -12.78 24.82 -0.72
N LYS A 93 -12.77 23.50 -0.94
CA LYS A 93 -11.63 22.62 -0.54
C LYS A 93 -10.89 22.12 -1.77
N ILE A 94 -9.56 22.16 -1.68
CA ILE A 94 -8.69 21.62 -2.73
C ILE A 94 -8.66 20.09 -2.60
N LYS A 95 -9.16 19.40 -3.63
CA LYS A 95 -8.97 17.95 -3.80
C LYS A 95 -7.85 17.71 -4.80
N THR A 96 -6.88 16.90 -4.40
CA THR A 96 -5.71 16.59 -5.24
C THR A 96 -5.21 15.18 -4.97
N ASN A 97 -4.61 14.56 -5.98
CA ASN A 97 -3.93 13.27 -5.88
C ASN A 97 -2.44 13.41 -5.51
N LEU A 98 -1.92 14.63 -5.38
CA LEU A 98 -0.54 14.86 -4.99
C LEU A 98 -0.23 14.35 -3.59
N PRO A 99 0.95 13.77 -3.36
CA PRO A 99 1.36 13.29 -2.04
C PRO A 99 1.55 14.48 -1.07
N ILE A 100 1.42 14.19 0.22
CA ILE A 100 1.64 15.18 1.28
C ILE A 100 3.12 15.20 1.61
N ASP A 101 3.70 16.41 1.65
CA ASP A 101 4.99 16.66 2.27
C ASP A 101 4.82 16.80 3.79
N TRP A 102 5.04 15.70 4.48
CA TRP A 102 4.89 15.71 5.93
C TRP A 102 5.96 16.50 6.66
N ASP A 103 7.18 16.57 6.13
CA ASP A 103 8.26 17.30 6.78
C ASP A 103 7.98 18.80 6.71
N SER A 104 7.67 19.36 5.55
CA SER A 104 7.27 20.77 5.39
C SER A 104 5.95 21.10 6.08
N THR A 105 4.98 20.16 6.07
CA THR A 105 3.70 20.33 6.78
C THR A 105 3.89 20.43 8.29
N LEU A 106 4.74 19.56 8.87
CA LEU A 106 5.02 19.59 10.32
C LEU A 106 5.80 20.83 10.72
N GLN A 107 6.70 21.31 9.86
CA GLN A 107 7.40 22.55 10.06
C GLN A 107 6.42 23.72 10.09
N LEU A 108 5.55 23.85 9.08
CA LEU A 108 4.51 24.87 9.03
C LEU A 108 3.65 24.86 10.30
N TRP A 109 3.21 23.69 10.75
CA TRP A 109 2.37 23.55 11.94
C TRP A 109 3.10 23.89 13.24
N SER A 110 4.43 23.77 13.29
CA SER A 110 5.22 24.18 14.45
C SER A 110 5.40 25.70 14.53
N GLU A 111 5.43 26.38 13.39
CA GLU A 111 5.63 27.80 13.26
C GLU A 111 4.29 28.58 13.34
N ASP A 112 3.23 28.03 12.76
CA ASP A 112 1.91 28.65 12.69
C ASP A 112 0.81 27.76 13.33
N LYS A 113 0.34 28.22 14.52
CA LYS A 113 -0.75 27.56 15.26
C LYS A 113 -2.10 27.59 14.53
N GLU A 114 -2.34 28.58 13.68
CA GLU A 114 -3.58 28.66 12.89
C GLU A 114 -3.59 27.60 11.78
N SER A 115 -2.50 27.45 11.06
CA SER A 115 -2.31 26.39 10.05
C SER A 115 -2.45 25.01 10.68
N TYR A 116 -1.98 24.81 11.92
CA TYR A 116 -2.20 23.59 12.66
C TYR A 116 -3.68 23.35 12.99
N LYS A 117 -4.43 24.37 13.46
CA LYS A 117 -5.87 24.28 13.74
C LYS A 117 -6.68 23.98 12.46
N LYS A 118 -6.36 24.65 11.36
CA LYS A 118 -7.01 24.47 10.05
C LYS A 118 -6.59 23.19 9.34
N ARG A 119 -5.57 22.47 9.85
CA ARG A 119 -4.99 21.26 9.21
C ARG A 119 -4.51 21.53 7.79
N THR A 120 -3.88 22.68 7.55
CA THR A 120 -3.30 23.04 6.27
C THR A 120 -2.20 22.05 5.90
N LEU A 121 -2.25 21.49 4.69
CA LEU A 121 -1.30 20.47 4.22
C LEU A 121 -0.46 21.03 3.07
N ILE A 122 0.85 20.85 3.16
CA ILE A 122 1.76 21.10 2.05
C ILE A 122 1.85 19.84 1.19
N ARG A 123 1.80 20.00 -0.13
CA ARG A 123 1.86 18.92 -1.09
C ARG A 123 3.16 18.96 -1.89
N ILE A 124 3.68 17.76 -2.21
CA ILE A 124 4.84 17.64 -3.10
C ILE A 124 4.34 17.85 -4.53
N GLU A 125 4.93 18.77 -5.27
CA GLU A 125 4.66 18.92 -6.68
C GLU A 125 5.40 17.82 -7.45
N GLU A 126 4.65 16.92 -8.07
CA GLU A 126 5.18 15.82 -8.88
C GLU A 126 4.56 15.89 -10.28
N LYS A 127 5.38 15.63 -11.30
CA LYS A 127 4.91 15.56 -12.69
C LYS A 127 3.98 14.36 -12.92
N GLU A 128 4.19 13.29 -12.20
CA GLU A 128 3.45 12.03 -12.32
C GLU A 128 3.22 11.42 -10.95
N VAL A 129 2.02 10.90 -10.72
CA VAL A 129 1.65 10.24 -9.45
C VAL A 129 1.51 8.75 -9.68
N PHE A 130 2.31 7.96 -8.96
CA PHE A 130 2.27 6.50 -9.04
C PHE A 130 1.35 5.91 -7.98
N LYS A 131 0.50 4.96 -8.40
CA LYS A 131 -0.37 4.20 -7.51
C LYS A 131 -0.33 2.71 -7.84
N VAL A 132 -0.34 1.90 -6.80
CA VAL A 132 -0.54 0.47 -6.93
C VAL A 132 -2.02 0.17 -6.84
N LEU A 133 -2.54 -0.50 -7.85
CA LEU A 133 -3.94 -0.89 -7.96
C LEU A 133 -4.06 -2.41 -7.91
N TYR A 134 -5.15 -2.87 -7.31
CA TYR A 134 -5.62 -4.23 -7.50
C TYR A 134 -6.70 -4.21 -8.57
N ASP A 135 -6.36 -4.69 -9.75
CA ASP A 135 -7.29 -4.79 -10.88
C ASP A 135 -8.09 -6.09 -10.79
N LYS A 136 -9.39 -5.96 -10.60
CA LYS A 136 -10.36 -7.04 -10.49
C LYS A 136 -11.15 -7.29 -11.77
N SER A 137 -10.88 -6.56 -12.84
CA SER A 137 -11.68 -6.60 -14.08
C SER A 137 -11.77 -8.02 -14.66
N LYS A 138 -10.66 -8.75 -14.61
CA LYS A 138 -10.53 -10.13 -15.09
C LYS A 138 -10.67 -11.19 -13.98
N ALA A 139 -11.05 -10.79 -12.78
CA ALA A 139 -11.20 -11.72 -11.66
C ALA A 139 -12.50 -12.53 -11.80
N LEU A 140 -12.42 -13.85 -11.54
CA LEU A 140 -13.55 -14.78 -11.67
C LEU A 140 -14.02 -15.35 -10.33
N TYR A 141 -13.55 -14.81 -9.20
CA TYR A 141 -14.03 -15.25 -7.89
C TYR A 141 -15.29 -14.48 -7.47
N ASN A 142 -16.11 -15.11 -6.62
CA ASN A 142 -17.26 -14.47 -6.02
C ASN A 142 -16.84 -13.42 -4.99
N ASN A 143 -17.73 -12.48 -4.66
CA ASN A 143 -17.50 -11.44 -3.65
C ASN A 143 -16.30 -10.52 -3.93
N LYS A 144 -16.14 -10.07 -5.18
CA LYS A 144 -15.06 -9.18 -5.61
C LYS A 144 -14.96 -7.88 -4.79
N SER A 145 -16.03 -7.44 -4.17
CA SER A 145 -16.06 -6.25 -3.32
C SER A 145 -15.39 -6.47 -1.95
N PHE A 146 -15.38 -7.72 -1.44
CA PHE A 146 -14.89 -8.02 -0.10
C PHE A 146 -13.36 -8.10 0.01
N TYR A 147 -12.68 -8.56 -1.03
CA TYR A 147 -11.25 -8.81 -0.98
C TYR A 147 -10.48 -7.70 -1.67
N ALA A 148 -9.45 -7.22 -1.00
CA ALA A 148 -8.48 -6.29 -1.56
C ALA A 148 -7.08 -6.75 -1.19
N PHE A 149 -6.18 -6.77 -2.16
CA PHE A 149 -4.76 -7.00 -1.92
C PHE A 149 -4.05 -5.65 -1.87
N SER A 150 -3.15 -5.49 -0.92
CA SER A 150 -2.31 -4.31 -0.83
C SER A 150 -0.87 -4.72 -0.52
N LEU A 151 0.07 -3.96 -1.06
CA LEU A 151 1.47 -4.14 -0.74
C LEU A 151 1.76 -3.73 0.70
N ASN A 152 2.68 -4.44 1.35
CA ASN A 152 3.18 -4.05 2.65
C ASN A 152 4.06 -2.78 2.56
N ARG A 153 4.50 -2.27 3.71
CA ARG A 153 5.29 -1.04 3.80
C ARG A 153 6.65 -1.18 3.12
N ASP A 154 7.31 -2.33 3.30
CA ASP A 154 8.67 -2.56 2.81
C ASP A 154 8.70 -2.56 1.28
N ILE A 155 7.76 -3.26 0.65
CA ILE A 155 7.61 -3.26 -0.80
C ILE A 155 7.28 -1.85 -1.32
N LYS A 156 6.40 -1.11 -0.65
CA LYS A 156 6.10 0.28 -1.03
C LYS A 156 7.32 1.20 -0.94
N THR A 157 8.16 1.00 0.07
CA THR A 157 9.40 1.78 0.23
C THR A 157 10.42 1.42 -0.86
N ALA A 158 10.62 0.13 -1.13
CA ALA A 158 11.48 -0.33 -2.22
C ALA A 158 11.00 0.17 -3.58
N LEU A 159 9.68 0.12 -3.83
CA LEU A 159 9.06 0.65 -5.05
C LEU A 159 9.34 2.14 -5.24
N LYS A 160 9.15 2.95 -4.19
CA LYS A 160 9.48 4.39 -4.25
C LYS A 160 10.94 4.64 -4.60
N LYS A 161 11.86 3.85 -4.05
CA LYS A 161 13.28 3.96 -4.36
C LYS A 161 13.57 3.65 -5.82
N GLN A 162 12.96 2.60 -6.37
CA GLN A 162 13.13 2.23 -7.79
C GLN A 162 12.56 3.27 -8.74
N LEU A 163 11.36 3.81 -8.44
CA LEU A 163 10.76 4.88 -9.23
C LEU A 163 11.61 6.17 -9.22
N LYS A 164 12.15 6.55 -8.06
CA LYS A 164 13.06 7.71 -7.96
C LYS A 164 14.36 7.52 -8.74
N ASN A 165 14.85 6.29 -8.81
CA ASN A 165 16.09 5.96 -9.54
C ASN A 165 15.85 5.74 -11.05
N GLY A 166 14.60 5.85 -11.53
CA GLY A 166 14.26 5.60 -12.93
C GLY A 166 14.38 4.13 -13.38
N LEU A 167 14.50 3.19 -12.43
CA LEU A 167 14.64 1.75 -12.72
C LEU A 167 13.31 1.07 -13.07
N LEU A 168 12.21 1.70 -12.77
CA LEU A 168 10.86 1.21 -13.01
C LEU A 168 9.97 2.36 -13.49
N ASP A 169 9.14 2.10 -14.48
CA ASP A 169 8.09 3.00 -14.94
C ASP A 169 6.76 2.24 -15.07
N ALA A 170 5.67 2.95 -15.29
CA ALA A 170 4.34 2.40 -15.42
C ALA A 170 3.56 3.05 -16.56
N PHE A 171 2.63 2.30 -17.14
CA PHE A 171 1.72 2.86 -18.13
C PHE A 171 0.81 3.92 -17.53
N MET A 172 0.66 5.01 -18.25
CA MET A 172 -0.25 6.09 -17.86
C MET A 172 -1.70 5.60 -17.98
N LEU A 173 -2.47 5.75 -16.93
CA LEU A 173 -3.92 5.57 -16.98
C LEU A 173 -4.53 6.90 -17.45
N CYS A 174 -5.00 6.92 -18.70
CA CYS A 174 -5.87 7.99 -19.14
C CYS A 174 -7.14 7.93 -18.28
N GLY A 175 -7.37 8.97 -17.47
CA GLY A 175 -8.56 9.05 -16.64
C GLY A 175 -9.81 8.86 -17.53
N LYS A 176 -10.72 8.04 -17.07
CA LYS A 176 -12.10 8.16 -17.55
C LYS A 176 -12.57 9.54 -17.08
N THR A 177 -12.68 10.45 -18.03
CA THR A 177 -13.45 11.69 -17.88
C THR A 177 -14.85 11.37 -17.40
#